data_b40ec2bf7ed6cbbd4eba7f1644af3f97
#
_entry.id   b40ec2bf7ed6cbbd4eba7f1644af3f97
#
_cell.length_a   1.000
_cell.length_b   1.000
_cell.length_c   1.000
_cell.angle_alpha   90.00
_cell.angle_beta   90.00
_cell.angle_gamma   90.00
#
_symmetry.space_group_name_H-M   'P 1'
#
loop_
_entity.id
_entity.type
_entity.pdbx_description
1 polymer ?
#
loop_
_entity_poly.entity_id
_entity_poly.type
_entity_poly.pdbx_seq_one_letter_code
_entity_poly.pdbx_strand_id
1 'polypeptide(L)'
;MTSAPPQPPAPLSLDLTQYADTVNNAFYNQAVGVIATSNGGDVDLALKGSFMVWDQDHLAYWERGLNETLAAIRANPRVAVLVRPKGAPPIRFYGDAQVIDEPTQREAIFQRVIPEEQGRDPQKKGFGVLIRVDRIRQGPNTITR
;
A
#
# COMPACT_ATOMS: atom_id res chain seq x y z
N MET A 1 35.67 16.09 33.47
CA MET A 1 35.49 15.33 32.24
C MET A 1 34.19 15.74 31.57
N THR A 2 34.26 16.15 30.29
CA THR A 2 33.09 16.44 29.47
C THR A 2 32.68 15.20 28.77
N SER A 3 31.41 14.82 28.88
CA SER A 3 30.84 13.73 28.08
C SER A 3 30.69 14.19 26.65
N ALA A 4 30.84 13.27 25.71
CA ALA A 4 30.59 13.56 24.31
C ALA A 4 29.11 13.97 24.11
N PRO A 5 28.81 14.91 23.20
CA PRO A 5 27.43 15.23 22.92
C PRO A 5 26.70 13.98 22.40
N PRO A 6 25.39 13.84 22.71
CA PRO A 6 24.63 12.71 22.18
C PRO A 6 24.67 12.71 20.67
N GLN A 7 24.83 11.53 20.09
CA GLN A 7 24.77 11.39 18.62
C GLN A 7 23.35 11.64 18.15
N PRO A 8 23.17 12.29 16.98
CA PRO A 8 21.84 12.41 16.41
C PRO A 8 21.28 11.01 16.13
N PRO A 9 19.94 10.83 16.22
CA PRO A 9 19.35 9.55 15.88
C PRO A 9 19.71 9.16 14.44
N ALA A 10 19.85 7.84 14.19
CA ALA A 10 20.08 7.34 12.85
C ALA A 10 18.97 7.79 11.91
N PRO A 11 19.26 8.08 10.63
CA PRO A 11 18.21 8.38 9.66
C PRO A 11 17.20 7.26 9.60
N LEU A 12 15.90 7.61 9.50
CA LEU A 12 14.85 6.62 9.30
C LEU A 12 15.06 5.96 7.95
N SER A 13 15.03 4.62 7.93
CA SER A 13 15.07 3.85 6.68
C SER A 13 13.65 3.53 6.24
N LEU A 14 13.45 3.43 4.92
CA LEU A 14 12.17 3.01 4.38
C LEU A 14 12.03 1.50 4.57
N ASP A 15 11.15 1.14 5.49
CA ASP A 15 10.84 -0.25 5.82
C ASP A 15 9.34 -0.35 6.13
N LEU A 16 8.58 -0.93 5.21
CA LEU A 16 7.12 -0.99 5.33
C LEU A 16 6.66 -1.89 6.48
N THR A 17 7.50 -2.79 6.97
CA THR A 17 7.10 -3.68 8.06
C THR A 17 6.77 -2.91 9.35
N GLN A 18 7.29 -1.70 9.50
CA GLN A 18 6.95 -0.80 10.61
C GLN A 18 5.47 -0.39 10.61
N TYR A 19 4.81 -0.45 9.45
CA TYR A 19 3.43 -0.02 9.27
C TYR A 19 2.48 -1.20 9.10
N ALA A 20 2.97 -2.44 9.22
CA ALA A 20 2.20 -3.64 8.92
C ALA A 20 0.93 -3.73 9.77
N ASP A 21 1.02 -3.43 11.06
CA ASP A 21 -0.13 -3.52 11.95
C ASP A 21 -1.25 -2.57 11.51
N THR A 22 -0.91 -1.32 11.20
CA THR A 22 -1.89 -0.32 10.75
C THR A 22 -2.48 -0.69 9.39
N VAL A 23 -1.64 -1.04 8.42
CA VAL A 23 -2.08 -1.31 7.05
C VAL A 23 -2.91 -2.59 6.98
N ASN A 24 -2.42 -3.67 7.60
CA ASN A 24 -3.08 -4.97 7.52
C ASN A 24 -4.42 -5.02 8.25
N ASN A 25 -4.63 -4.14 9.23
CA ASN A 25 -5.86 -4.09 10.01
C ASN A 25 -6.78 -2.93 9.65
N ALA A 26 -6.49 -2.22 8.57
CA ALA A 26 -7.27 -1.04 8.18
C ALA A 26 -8.75 -1.36 7.99
N PHE A 27 -9.07 -2.49 7.36
CA PHE A 27 -10.46 -2.94 7.19
C PHE A 27 -11.15 -3.13 8.53
N TYR A 28 -10.52 -3.84 9.46
CA TYR A 28 -11.09 -4.13 10.78
C TYR A 28 -11.19 -2.89 11.66
N ASN A 29 -10.35 -1.90 11.42
CA ASN A 29 -10.38 -0.62 12.11
C ASN A 29 -11.34 0.39 11.47
N GLN A 30 -12.12 -0.03 10.46
CA GLN A 30 -13.06 0.84 9.74
C GLN A 30 -12.35 2.05 9.11
N ALA A 31 -11.12 1.85 8.68
CA ALA A 31 -10.27 2.89 8.09
C ALA A 31 -9.65 2.38 6.78
N VAL A 32 -10.51 1.84 5.91
CA VAL A 32 -10.12 1.28 4.62
C VAL A 32 -9.25 2.26 3.85
N GLY A 33 -8.16 1.76 3.27
CA GLY A 33 -7.21 2.58 2.54
C GLY A 33 -7.76 3.07 1.20
N VAL A 34 -7.16 4.15 0.72
CA VAL A 34 -7.50 4.78 -0.56
C VAL A 34 -6.29 4.73 -1.47
N ILE A 35 -6.50 4.36 -2.74
CA ILE A 35 -5.48 4.49 -3.77
C ILE A 35 -5.84 5.63 -4.72
N ALA A 36 -4.86 6.45 -5.03
CA ALA A 36 -4.94 7.49 -6.06
C ALA A 36 -4.20 7.03 -7.29
N THR A 37 -4.84 7.16 -8.45
CA THR A 37 -4.27 6.81 -9.76
C THR A 37 -4.42 7.97 -10.72
N SER A 38 -3.64 7.95 -11.80
CA SER A 38 -3.79 8.92 -12.87
C SER A 38 -3.71 8.26 -14.23
N ASN A 39 -4.49 8.77 -15.19
CA ASN A 39 -4.50 8.24 -16.55
C ASN A 39 -4.78 9.40 -17.52
N GLY A 40 -3.78 9.79 -18.30
CA GLY A 40 -3.92 10.83 -19.29
C GLY A 40 -4.35 12.20 -18.75
N GLY A 41 -3.93 12.55 -17.53
CA GLY A 41 -4.30 13.80 -16.88
C GLY A 41 -5.52 13.68 -15.97
N ASP A 42 -6.32 12.61 -16.09
CA ASP A 42 -7.38 12.33 -15.14
C ASP A 42 -6.81 11.68 -13.89
N VAL A 43 -7.33 12.08 -12.74
CA VAL A 43 -6.98 11.50 -11.45
C VAL A 43 -8.21 10.85 -10.84
N ASP A 44 -8.00 9.74 -10.12
CA ASP A 44 -9.08 8.98 -9.53
C ASP A 44 -8.70 8.49 -8.14
N LEU A 45 -9.71 8.24 -7.33
CA LEU A 45 -9.57 7.71 -5.97
C LEU A 45 -10.47 6.48 -5.84
N ALA A 46 -9.94 5.43 -5.19
CA ALA A 46 -10.72 4.23 -4.93
C ALA A 46 -10.41 3.68 -3.54
N LEU A 47 -11.45 3.22 -2.84
CA LEU A 47 -11.30 2.50 -1.58
C LEU A 47 -10.93 1.05 -1.88
N LYS A 48 -9.93 0.53 -1.16
CA LYS A 48 -9.50 -0.86 -1.28
C LYS A 48 -9.42 -1.49 0.11
N GLY A 49 -10.23 -2.51 0.36
CA GLY A 49 -10.29 -3.17 1.65
C GLY A 49 -9.18 -4.17 1.93
N SER A 50 -8.35 -4.49 0.95
CA SER A 50 -7.39 -5.58 1.04
C SER A 50 -5.92 -5.15 1.11
N PHE A 51 -5.62 -3.88 1.33
CA PHE A 51 -4.22 -3.44 1.48
C PHE A 51 -3.52 -4.21 2.58
N MET A 52 -2.29 -4.62 2.28
CA MET A 52 -1.39 -5.26 3.24
C MET A 52 0.05 -4.85 2.97
N VAL A 53 0.88 -4.91 3.99
CA VAL A 53 2.33 -4.85 3.81
C VAL A 53 2.78 -6.23 3.32
N TRP A 54 3.34 -6.27 2.11
CA TRP A 54 3.80 -7.52 1.50
C TRP A 54 5.19 -7.92 2.00
N ASP A 55 6.11 -6.96 1.94
CA ASP A 55 7.48 -7.08 2.44
C ASP A 55 8.01 -5.68 2.82
N GLN A 56 9.31 -5.56 3.07
CA GLN A 56 9.94 -4.28 3.41
C GLN A 56 9.70 -3.18 2.39
N ASP A 57 9.52 -3.56 1.12
CA ASP A 57 9.54 -2.62 -0.01
C ASP A 57 8.19 -2.46 -0.68
N HIS A 58 7.24 -3.38 -0.42
CA HIS A 58 6.01 -3.46 -1.19
C HIS A 58 4.76 -3.46 -0.31
N LEU A 59 3.76 -2.71 -0.74
CA LEU A 59 2.36 -2.95 -0.39
C LEU A 59 1.76 -3.91 -1.41
N ALA A 60 0.69 -4.60 -1.04
CA ALA A 60 -0.07 -5.42 -1.95
C ALA A 60 -1.56 -5.25 -1.69
N TYR A 61 -2.37 -5.52 -2.70
CA TYR A 61 -3.81 -5.68 -2.53
C TYR A 61 -4.38 -6.55 -3.66
N TRP A 62 -5.61 -6.99 -3.47
CA TRP A 62 -6.35 -7.75 -4.50
C TRP A 62 -7.34 -6.82 -5.20
N GLU A 63 -7.18 -6.67 -6.52
CA GLU A 63 -8.05 -5.85 -7.35
C GLU A 63 -9.21 -6.69 -7.87
N ARG A 64 -10.39 -6.50 -7.28
CA ARG A 64 -11.61 -7.19 -7.72
C ARG A 64 -12.25 -6.52 -8.92
N GLY A 65 -12.20 -5.19 -8.96
CA GLY A 65 -12.77 -4.41 -10.04
C GLY A 65 -11.91 -4.46 -11.29
N LEU A 66 -12.48 -4.92 -12.39
CA LEU A 66 -11.78 -4.94 -13.67
C LEU A 66 -12.13 -3.67 -14.46
N ASN A 67 -11.97 -2.52 -13.82
CA ASN A 67 -12.46 -1.23 -14.29
C ASN A 67 -11.34 -0.18 -14.38
N GLU A 68 -11.70 1.07 -14.12
CA GLU A 68 -10.83 2.23 -14.33
C GLU A 68 -9.55 2.20 -13.51
N THR A 69 -9.57 1.73 -12.25
CA THR A 69 -8.36 1.65 -11.42
C THR A 69 -7.32 0.74 -12.06
N LEU A 70 -7.74 -0.43 -12.51
CA LEU A 70 -6.84 -1.38 -13.16
C LEU A 70 -6.28 -0.82 -14.46
N ALA A 71 -7.13 -0.22 -15.28
CA ALA A 71 -6.70 0.42 -16.53
C ALA A 71 -5.72 1.56 -16.28
N ALA A 72 -5.97 2.38 -15.26
CA ALA A 72 -5.09 3.49 -14.90
C ALA A 72 -3.70 3.00 -14.47
N ILE A 73 -3.63 1.97 -13.63
CA ILE A 73 -2.36 1.40 -13.17
C ILE A 73 -1.55 0.85 -14.35
N ARG A 74 -2.22 0.19 -15.30
CA ARG A 74 -1.55 -0.34 -16.49
C ARG A 74 -1.03 0.75 -17.41
N ALA A 75 -1.75 1.87 -17.50
CA ALA A 75 -1.35 3.02 -18.31
C ALA A 75 -0.28 3.87 -17.62
N ASN A 76 -0.36 4.03 -16.31
CA ASN A 76 0.58 4.81 -15.51
C ASN A 76 0.76 4.13 -14.15
N PRO A 77 1.93 3.54 -13.89
CA PRO A 77 2.14 2.81 -12.64
C PRO A 77 2.22 3.69 -11.40
N ARG A 78 2.43 5.00 -11.54
CA ARG A 78 2.61 5.88 -10.39
C ARG A 78 1.33 6.03 -9.60
N VAL A 79 1.37 5.69 -8.29
CA VAL A 79 0.21 5.72 -7.40
C VAL A 79 0.57 6.32 -6.05
N ALA A 80 -0.47 6.72 -5.32
CA ALA A 80 -0.36 7.05 -3.90
C ALA A 80 -1.43 6.28 -3.12
N VAL A 81 -1.07 5.85 -1.92
CA VAL A 81 -1.98 5.13 -1.02
C VAL A 81 -2.06 5.90 0.29
N LEU A 82 -3.29 6.12 0.76
CA LEU A 82 -3.55 6.77 2.05
C LEU A 82 -4.14 5.75 3.01
N VAL A 83 -3.52 5.62 4.19
CA VAL A 83 -4.03 4.81 5.29
C VAL A 83 -4.10 5.68 6.54
N ARG A 84 -5.16 5.50 7.34
CA ARG A 84 -5.41 6.30 8.54
C ARG A 84 -5.22 5.44 9.79
N PRO A 85 -4.13 5.62 10.55
CA PRO A 85 -4.02 4.99 11.86
C PRO A 85 -4.92 5.69 12.88
N LYS A 86 -5.27 4.98 13.96
CA LYS A 86 -5.95 5.61 15.10
C LYS A 86 -4.95 6.44 15.90
N GLY A 87 -5.32 7.67 16.22
CA GLY A 87 -4.53 8.53 17.11
C GLY A 87 -3.19 9.01 16.54
N ALA A 88 -3.01 8.91 15.22
CA ALA A 88 -1.78 9.36 14.57
C ALA A 88 -2.13 10.00 13.22
N PRO A 89 -1.22 10.79 12.64
CA PRO A 89 -1.47 11.39 11.33
C PRO A 89 -1.67 10.33 10.24
N PRO A 90 -2.45 10.64 9.19
CA PRO A 90 -2.56 9.77 8.03
C PRO A 90 -1.19 9.47 7.42
N ILE A 91 -1.05 8.26 6.90
CA ILE A 91 0.18 7.80 6.24
C ILE A 91 -0.06 7.81 4.75
N ARG A 92 0.85 8.45 4.00
CA ARG A 92 0.84 8.43 2.53
C ARG A 92 2.02 7.63 2.03
N PHE A 93 1.73 6.62 1.21
CA PHE A 93 2.73 5.79 0.54
C PHE A 93 2.72 6.14 -0.94
N TYR A 94 3.89 6.43 -1.50
CA TYR A 94 4.05 6.77 -2.91
C TYR A 94 4.91 5.70 -3.57
N GLY A 95 4.49 5.22 -4.73
CA GLY A 95 5.26 4.19 -5.41
C GLY A 95 4.71 3.85 -6.78
N ASP A 96 5.27 2.78 -7.34
CA ASP A 96 4.87 2.27 -8.64
C ASP A 96 4.14 0.93 -8.47
N ALA A 97 2.96 0.84 -9.06
CA ALA A 97 2.12 -0.33 -8.99
C ALA A 97 2.35 -1.24 -10.20
N GLN A 98 2.33 -2.55 -9.94
CA GLN A 98 2.40 -3.57 -10.95
C GLN A 98 1.24 -4.52 -10.80
N VAL A 99 0.49 -4.73 -11.87
CA VAL A 99 -0.57 -5.74 -11.91
C VAL A 99 0.07 -7.11 -12.08
N ILE A 100 -0.26 -8.02 -11.17
CA ILE A 100 0.32 -9.36 -11.14
C ILE A 100 -0.70 -10.35 -11.68
N ASP A 101 -0.41 -10.89 -12.85
CA ASP A 101 -1.21 -11.94 -13.49
C ASP A 101 -0.46 -13.27 -13.64
N GLU A 102 0.84 -13.31 -13.30
CA GLU A 102 1.57 -14.56 -13.22
C GLU A 102 0.93 -15.49 -12.18
N PRO A 103 0.54 -16.73 -12.56
CA PRO A 103 -0.37 -17.54 -11.74
C PRO A 103 0.11 -17.80 -10.32
N THR A 104 1.37 -18.13 -10.13
CA THR A 104 1.90 -18.48 -8.80
C THR A 104 1.92 -17.26 -7.86
N GLN A 105 2.41 -16.14 -8.36
CA GLN A 105 2.50 -14.92 -7.56
C GLN A 105 1.11 -14.32 -7.30
N ARG A 106 0.24 -14.36 -8.30
CA ARG A 106 -1.15 -13.93 -8.19
C ARG A 106 -1.87 -14.73 -7.10
N GLU A 107 -1.72 -16.04 -7.08
CA GLU A 107 -2.31 -16.91 -6.06
C GLU A 107 -1.74 -16.61 -4.66
N ALA A 108 -0.44 -16.38 -4.57
CA ALA A 108 0.21 -16.05 -3.30
C ALA A 108 -0.36 -14.76 -2.69
N ILE A 109 -0.64 -13.76 -3.52
CA ILE A 109 -1.26 -12.50 -3.06
C ILE A 109 -2.69 -12.78 -2.57
N PHE A 110 -3.49 -13.53 -3.35
CA PHE A 110 -4.85 -13.87 -2.96
C PHE A 110 -4.91 -14.58 -1.60
N GLN A 111 -4.01 -15.52 -1.36
CA GLN A 111 -3.99 -16.28 -0.11
C GLN A 111 -3.66 -15.43 1.12
N ARG A 112 -3.00 -14.31 0.95
CA ARG A 112 -2.62 -13.43 2.06
C ARG A 112 -3.61 -12.31 2.33
N VAL A 113 -4.54 -12.00 1.42
CA VAL A 113 -5.54 -10.98 1.72
C VAL A 113 -6.55 -11.49 2.76
N ILE A 114 -7.20 -10.57 3.44
CA ILE A 114 -8.14 -10.91 4.51
C ILE A 114 -9.31 -11.76 3.99
N PRO A 115 -9.87 -12.65 4.83
CA PRO A 115 -10.95 -13.56 4.40
C PRO A 115 -12.16 -12.84 3.82
N GLU A 116 -12.51 -11.67 4.34
CA GLU A 116 -13.65 -10.88 3.88
C GLU A 116 -13.46 -10.47 2.40
N GLU A 117 -12.25 -10.14 2.01
CA GLU A 117 -11.96 -9.79 0.62
C GLU A 117 -11.88 -11.03 -0.28
N GLN A 118 -11.33 -12.14 0.22
CA GLN A 118 -11.36 -13.41 -0.50
C GLN A 118 -12.80 -13.84 -0.80
N GLY A 119 -13.70 -13.68 0.17
CA GLY A 119 -15.10 -14.04 0.02
C GLY A 119 -15.85 -13.20 -1.01
N ARG A 120 -15.35 -12.04 -1.36
CA ARG A 120 -15.94 -11.18 -2.39
C ARG A 120 -15.50 -11.53 -3.81
N ASP A 121 -14.49 -12.38 -3.95
CA ASP A 121 -14.02 -12.88 -5.25
C ASP A 121 -13.64 -14.37 -5.14
N PRO A 122 -14.59 -15.23 -4.79
CA PRO A 122 -14.29 -16.65 -4.55
C PRO A 122 -13.79 -17.37 -5.79
N GLN A 123 -14.11 -16.88 -6.99
CA GLN A 123 -13.65 -17.44 -8.25
C GLN A 123 -12.30 -16.86 -8.71
N LYS A 124 -11.72 -15.96 -7.93
CA LYS A 124 -10.41 -15.35 -8.20
C LYS A 124 -10.31 -14.73 -9.59
N LYS A 125 -11.33 -13.95 -9.96
CA LYS A 125 -11.35 -13.26 -11.26
C LYS A 125 -10.50 -12.02 -11.31
N GLY A 126 -10.13 -11.46 -10.14
CA GLY A 126 -9.32 -10.28 -10.03
C GLY A 126 -7.82 -10.53 -10.22
N PHE A 127 -7.03 -9.55 -9.84
CA PHE A 127 -5.57 -9.58 -9.95
C PHE A 127 -4.93 -9.14 -8.65
N GLY A 128 -3.72 -9.65 -8.38
CA GLY A 128 -2.86 -9.08 -7.37
C GLY A 128 -2.24 -7.79 -7.89
N VAL A 129 -2.05 -6.83 -7.00
CA VAL A 129 -1.30 -5.61 -7.30
C VAL A 129 -0.20 -5.48 -6.27
N LEU A 130 1.03 -5.29 -6.72
CA LEU A 130 2.17 -4.93 -5.88
C LEU A 130 2.54 -3.48 -6.11
N ILE A 131 2.81 -2.76 -5.03
CA ILE A 131 3.23 -1.36 -5.10
C ILE A 131 4.60 -1.26 -4.44
N ARG A 132 5.63 -0.99 -5.24
CA ARG A 132 6.97 -0.72 -4.71
C ARG A 132 7.00 0.72 -4.22
N VAL A 133 7.13 0.87 -2.91
CA VAL A 133 7.07 2.18 -2.25
C VAL A 133 8.45 2.82 -2.26
N ASP A 134 8.54 4.07 -2.68
CA ASP A 134 9.78 4.84 -2.69
C ASP A 134 9.75 6.06 -1.76
N ARG A 135 8.57 6.43 -1.24
CA ARG A 135 8.43 7.55 -0.32
C ARG A 135 7.25 7.33 0.60
N ILE A 136 7.43 7.70 1.86
CA ILE A 136 6.37 7.67 2.88
C ILE A 136 6.31 9.05 3.53
N ARG A 137 5.10 9.59 3.69
CA ARG A 137 4.87 10.83 4.44
C ARG A 137 3.87 10.57 5.56
N GLN A 138 4.23 11.02 6.77
CA GLN A 138 3.32 10.97 7.92
C GLN A 138 3.57 12.21 8.77
N GLY A 139 2.58 13.11 8.88
CA GLY A 139 2.75 14.38 9.55
C GLY A 139 3.92 15.17 8.94
N PRO A 140 4.85 15.69 9.75
CA PRO A 140 6.00 16.43 9.24
C PRO A 140 7.12 15.53 8.71
N ASN A 141 7.02 14.21 8.86
CA ASN A 141 8.08 13.26 8.53
C ASN A 141 7.94 12.75 7.10
N THR A 142 9.07 12.70 6.38
CA THR A 142 9.17 12.11 5.05
C THR A 142 10.34 11.14 5.05
N ILE A 143 10.12 9.92 4.54
CA ILE A 143 11.14 8.90 4.40
C ILE A 143 11.20 8.54 2.91
N THR A 144 12.41 8.56 2.35
CA THR A 144 12.66 8.19 0.94
C THR A 144 13.69 7.09 0.87
N ARG A 145 13.70 6.36 -0.27
CA ARG A 145 14.78 5.41 -0.56
C ARG A 145 16.06 6.11 -0.90
#